data_bbb693ba9bcef1eefbb87092e9caf0c1
#
_entry.id   bbb693ba9bcef1eefbb87092e9caf0c1
#
_cell.length_a   1.000
_cell.length_b   1.000
_cell.length_c   1.000
_cell.angle_alpha   90.00
_cell.angle_beta   90.00
_cell.angle_gamma   90.00
#
_symmetry.space_group_name_H-M   'P 1'
#
loop_
_entity.id
_entity.type
_entity.pdbx_description
1 polymer ?
#
loop_
_entity_poly.entity_id
_entity_poly.type
_entity_poly.pdbx_seq_one_letter_code
_entity_poly.pdbx_strand_id
1 'polypeptide(L)'
;MCKVFKIGRSSYYEWLDYKPSKRAIDNKMITQEVRMIYFKSKQRYGSPKITAELNEKGIKVSRPRVGRIMKLEGIKSVVNKKYRVCTTDSKHSYHIAPNILNRDFYADAPGKVWLSDITYIKVAKSWLYLTVIMDLYDRKVIGWSMSNGMSAEETTVAAFNMALRNRSFDQGLIFHSDRGVQYACREFTDRLKSKKIIQSMSRKGNCWDNAVMESFFKNL
;
A
#
# COMPACT_ATOMS: atom_id res chain seq x y z
N MET A 1 41.65 37.36 23.28
CA MET A 1 40.83 36.59 22.34
C MET A 1 39.33 36.83 22.53
N CYS A 2 38.69 36.52 23.69
CA CYS A 2 37.26 36.68 23.92
C CYS A 2 36.75 38.15 23.74
N LYS A 3 37.50 39.15 24.14
CA LYS A 3 37.16 40.56 23.90
C LYS A 3 37.17 40.95 22.44
N VAL A 4 38.07 40.42 21.62
CA VAL A 4 38.20 40.70 20.18
C VAL A 4 37.02 40.10 19.42
N PHE A 5 36.59 38.87 19.78
CA PHE A 5 35.43 38.19 19.17
C PHE A 5 34.09 38.54 19.82
N LYS A 6 34.06 39.46 20.81
CA LYS A 6 32.86 39.83 21.56
C LYS A 6 32.08 38.62 22.13
N ILE A 7 32.78 37.58 22.57
CA ILE A 7 32.23 36.38 23.17
C ILE A 7 32.44 36.45 24.68
N GLY A 8 31.39 36.05 25.47
CA GLY A 8 31.51 35.92 26.92
C GLY A 8 32.57 34.91 27.32
N ARG A 9 33.40 35.18 28.32
CA ARG A 9 34.42 34.24 28.78
C ARG A 9 33.83 32.95 29.28
N SER A 10 32.71 33.00 30.02
CA SER A 10 31.98 31.81 30.49
C SER A 10 31.54 30.93 29.34
N SER A 11 30.94 31.49 28.29
CA SER A 11 30.51 30.75 27.11
C SER A 11 31.66 30.08 26.37
N TYR A 12 32.87 30.68 26.38
CA TYR A 12 34.06 30.09 25.80
C TYR A 12 34.51 28.85 26.59
N TYR A 13 34.58 28.96 27.92
CA TYR A 13 34.96 27.82 28.75
C TYR A 13 33.91 26.71 28.78
N GLU A 14 32.61 27.05 28.80
CA GLU A 14 31.50 26.07 28.62
C GLU A 14 31.62 25.33 27.30
N TRP A 15 32.00 25.99 26.22
CA TRP A 15 32.23 25.36 24.93
C TRP A 15 33.48 24.45 24.95
N LEU A 16 34.56 24.89 25.63
CA LEU A 16 35.80 24.11 25.72
C LEU A 16 35.60 22.81 26.51
N ASP A 17 34.83 22.88 27.62
CA ASP A 17 34.54 21.77 28.52
C ASP A 17 33.22 21.05 28.20
N TYR A 18 32.71 21.29 27.01
CA TYR A 18 31.39 20.75 26.60
C TYR A 18 31.36 19.22 26.67
N LYS A 19 30.55 18.70 27.59
CA LYS A 19 30.22 17.27 27.66
C LYS A 19 28.83 17.05 27.07
N PRO A 20 28.66 16.11 26.12
CA PRO A 20 27.36 15.84 25.54
C PRO A 20 26.38 15.39 26.63
N SER A 21 25.17 15.94 26.63
CA SER A 21 24.10 15.53 27.55
C SER A 21 23.72 14.06 27.36
N LYS A 22 23.19 13.40 28.38
CA LYS A 22 22.66 12.02 28.27
C LYS A 22 21.73 11.90 27.06
N ARG A 23 20.87 12.90 26.84
CA ARG A 23 19.96 12.92 25.69
C ARG A 23 20.69 13.00 24.34
N ALA A 24 21.80 13.70 24.26
CA ALA A 24 22.62 13.76 23.04
C ALA A 24 23.27 12.41 22.73
N ILE A 25 23.77 11.74 23.77
CA ILE A 25 24.35 10.39 23.67
C ILE A 25 23.29 9.40 23.20
N ASP A 26 22.11 9.38 23.85
CA ASP A 26 20.98 8.53 23.45
C ASP A 26 20.53 8.80 22.02
N ASN A 27 20.47 10.09 21.63
CA ASN A 27 20.09 10.43 20.25
C ASN A 27 21.11 9.89 19.24
N LYS A 28 22.41 9.91 19.55
CA LYS A 28 23.45 9.34 18.68
C LYS A 28 23.27 7.84 18.49
N MET A 29 22.99 7.10 19.56
CA MET A 29 22.69 5.65 19.50
C MET A 29 21.42 5.38 18.68
N ILE A 30 20.33 6.10 18.97
CA ILE A 30 19.07 5.94 18.24
C ILE A 30 19.24 6.28 16.75
N THR A 31 20.06 7.29 16.42
CA THR A 31 20.35 7.66 15.03
C THR A 31 21.02 6.52 14.26
N GLN A 32 21.95 5.82 14.89
CA GLN A 32 22.60 4.66 14.26
C GLN A 32 21.60 3.54 13.97
N GLU A 33 20.74 3.21 14.94
CA GLU A 33 19.69 2.20 14.78
C GLU A 33 18.67 2.61 13.69
N VAL A 34 18.24 3.88 13.67
CA VAL A 34 17.36 4.44 12.63
C VAL A 34 17.97 4.25 11.25
N ARG A 35 19.26 4.55 11.07
CA ARG A 35 19.97 4.34 9.80
C ARG A 35 20.01 2.86 9.41
N MET A 36 20.36 1.97 10.34
CA MET A 36 20.41 0.51 10.07
C MET A 36 19.05 -0.01 9.61
N ILE A 37 17.97 0.30 10.32
CA ILE A 37 16.62 -0.12 9.97
C ILE A 37 16.21 0.46 8.61
N TYR A 38 16.50 1.72 8.36
CA TYR A 38 16.19 2.39 7.10
C TYR A 38 16.86 1.70 5.90
N PHE A 39 18.16 1.42 5.97
CA PHE A 39 18.86 0.73 4.88
C PHE A 39 18.46 -0.74 4.76
N LYS A 40 18.25 -1.46 5.86
CA LYS A 40 17.73 -2.83 5.88
C LYS A 40 16.35 -2.91 5.18
N SER A 41 15.51 -1.91 5.35
CA SER A 41 14.20 -1.81 4.68
C SER A 41 14.30 -1.36 3.22
N LYS A 42 15.49 -1.29 2.63
CA LYS A 42 15.73 -0.73 1.29
C LYS A 42 15.13 0.69 1.16
N GLN A 43 15.31 1.52 2.19
CA GLN A 43 14.87 2.92 2.28
C GLN A 43 13.33 3.12 2.26
N ARG A 44 12.55 2.04 2.42
CA ARG A 44 11.08 2.10 2.34
C ARG A 44 10.40 2.53 3.64
N TYR A 45 11.07 2.37 4.79
CA TYR A 45 10.46 2.67 6.08
C TYR A 45 10.50 4.17 6.40
N GLY A 46 9.36 4.69 6.82
CA GLY A 46 9.24 6.02 7.42
C GLY A 46 9.19 5.94 8.95
N SER A 47 9.07 7.11 9.61
CA SER A 47 9.07 7.18 11.07
C SER A 47 8.11 6.22 11.79
N PRO A 48 6.88 5.90 11.31
CA PRO A 48 6.01 4.96 12.01
C PRO A 48 6.59 3.55 12.08
N LYS A 49 7.04 3.00 10.94
CA LYS A 49 7.59 1.64 10.87
C LYS A 49 8.93 1.52 11.58
N ILE A 50 9.80 2.52 11.45
CA ILE A 50 11.08 2.57 12.18
C ILE A 50 10.84 2.63 13.70
N THR A 51 9.85 3.41 14.16
CA THR A 51 9.51 3.45 15.59
C THR A 51 9.02 2.10 16.10
N ALA A 52 8.18 1.41 15.33
CA ALA A 52 7.69 0.08 15.70
C ALA A 52 8.87 -0.91 15.86
N GLU A 53 9.75 -0.98 14.86
CA GLU A 53 10.91 -1.90 14.89
C GLU A 53 11.91 -1.57 16.02
N LEU A 54 12.12 -0.28 16.32
CA LEU A 54 12.95 0.12 17.49
C LEU A 54 12.34 -0.34 18.81
N ASN A 55 11.02 -0.17 18.98
CA ASN A 55 10.32 -0.60 20.19
C ASN A 55 10.31 -2.14 20.32
N GLU A 56 10.17 -2.89 19.25
CA GLU A 56 10.31 -4.36 19.22
C GLU A 56 11.71 -4.81 19.64
N LYS A 57 12.74 -4.05 19.31
CA LYS A 57 14.11 -4.26 19.78
C LYS A 57 14.35 -3.83 21.24
N GLY A 58 13.31 -3.37 21.94
CA GLY A 58 13.41 -2.90 23.33
C GLY A 58 13.87 -1.44 23.48
N ILE A 59 14.11 -0.71 22.40
CA ILE A 59 14.49 0.71 22.41
C ILE A 59 13.22 1.57 22.46
N LYS A 60 12.78 1.93 23.67
CA LYS A 60 11.58 2.77 23.87
C LYS A 60 11.77 4.17 23.32
N VAL A 61 11.16 4.47 22.19
CA VAL A 61 11.25 5.78 21.53
C VAL A 61 9.89 6.19 20.96
N SER A 62 9.59 7.49 21.00
CA SER A 62 8.36 8.02 20.43
C SER A 62 8.52 8.34 18.93
N ARG A 63 7.43 8.19 18.17
CA ARG A 63 7.40 8.53 16.72
C ARG A 63 7.85 9.96 16.42
N PRO A 64 7.47 11.02 17.20
CA PRO A 64 7.96 12.37 16.98
C PRO A 64 9.48 12.51 17.14
N ARG A 65 10.09 11.74 18.07
CA ARG A 65 11.55 11.73 18.26
C ARG A 65 12.27 11.12 17.07
N VAL A 66 11.80 9.98 16.59
CA VAL A 66 12.31 9.33 15.37
C VAL A 66 12.15 10.24 14.15
N GLY A 67 11.00 10.88 14.00
CA GLY A 67 10.75 11.82 12.89
C GLY A 67 11.71 13.02 12.88
N ARG A 68 12.05 13.58 14.05
CA ARG A 68 13.05 14.64 14.17
C ARG A 68 14.46 14.16 13.80
N ILE A 69 14.85 12.98 14.26
CA ILE A 69 16.14 12.37 13.91
C ILE A 69 16.21 12.15 12.40
N MET A 70 15.20 11.54 11.80
CA MET A 70 15.17 11.34 10.35
C MET A 70 15.29 12.66 9.57
N LYS A 71 14.63 13.72 10.04
CA LYS A 71 14.71 15.05 9.41
C LYS A 71 16.12 15.64 9.51
N LEU A 72 16.78 15.54 10.66
CA LEU A 72 18.16 16.01 10.87
C LEU A 72 19.17 15.27 10.01
N GLU A 73 18.95 13.96 9.82
CA GLU A 73 19.79 13.08 9.03
C GLU A 73 19.47 13.10 7.52
N GLY A 74 18.48 13.91 7.09
CA GLY A 74 18.05 13.96 5.69
C GLY A 74 17.39 12.67 5.19
N ILE A 75 17.00 11.77 6.09
CA ILE A 75 16.41 10.46 5.77
C ILE A 75 14.93 10.63 5.41
N LYS A 76 14.55 10.20 4.21
CA LYS A 76 13.15 10.17 3.75
C LYS A 76 12.83 8.81 3.17
N SER A 77 11.65 8.27 3.48
CA SER A 77 11.15 7.07 2.81
C SER A 77 11.05 7.30 1.29
N VAL A 78 11.55 6.34 0.52
CA VAL A 78 11.47 6.35 -0.97
C VAL A 78 10.08 5.96 -1.46
N VAL A 79 9.06 5.94 -0.61
CA VAL A 79 7.68 5.70 -1.05
C VAL A 79 7.28 6.83 -1.99
N ASN A 80 7.25 6.50 -3.30
CA ASN A 80 6.96 7.43 -4.37
C ASN A 80 5.65 8.17 -4.13
N LYS A 81 5.67 9.48 -4.39
CA LYS A 81 4.44 10.27 -4.54
C LYS A 81 3.60 9.62 -5.65
N LYS A 82 2.35 9.32 -5.35
CA LYS A 82 1.40 8.72 -6.28
C LYS A 82 1.36 9.50 -7.60
N TYR A 83 1.81 8.88 -8.66
CA TYR A 83 1.41 9.27 -10.00
C TYR A 83 0.00 8.66 -10.20
N ARG A 84 -1.03 9.48 -10.16
CA ARG A 84 -2.40 9.05 -10.50
C ARG A 84 -2.54 9.05 -12.01
N VAL A 85 -2.31 7.92 -12.64
CA VAL A 85 -2.88 7.64 -13.94
C VAL A 85 -4.36 7.35 -13.72
N CYS A 86 -5.25 8.01 -14.47
CA CYS A 86 -6.66 7.62 -14.50
C CYS A 86 -6.73 6.35 -15.36
N THR A 87 -6.85 5.21 -14.71
CA THR A 87 -6.61 3.89 -15.31
C THR A 87 -7.90 3.17 -15.68
N THR A 88 -9.03 3.66 -15.19
CA THR A 88 -10.33 3.00 -15.38
C THR A 88 -11.11 3.72 -16.46
N ASP A 89 -11.34 3.06 -17.61
CA ASP A 89 -12.34 3.51 -18.56
C ASP A 89 -13.74 3.11 -18.05
N SER A 90 -14.38 4.04 -17.35
CA SER A 90 -15.75 3.89 -16.84
C SER A 90 -16.80 4.50 -17.78
N LYS A 91 -16.41 4.95 -18.99
CA LYS A 91 -17.33 5.56 -19.98
C LYS A 91 -17.79 4.54 -21.03
N HIS A 92 -18.21 3.38 -20.59
CA HIS A 92 -18.74 2.33 -21.47
C HIS A 92 -20.24 2.17 -21.30
N SER A 93 -20.91 1.52 -22.27
CA SER A 93 -22.37 1.27 -22.28
C SER A 93 -22.79 -0.04 -21.60
N TYR A 94 -21.86 -0.79 -21.01
CA TYR A 94 -22.19 -2.02 -20.30
C TYR A 94 -22.97 -1.75 -19.02
N HIS A 95 -23.76 -2.73 -18.60
CA HIS A 95 -24.49 -2.69 -17.35
C HIS A 95 -23.52 -2.63 -16.16
N ILE A 96 -23.77 -1.73 -15.23
CA ILE A 96 -22.99 -1.58 -13.99
C ILE A 96 -23.78 -2.24 -12.85
N ALA A 97 -23.19 -3.22 -12.21
CA ALA A 97 -23.78 -3.86 -11.04
C ALA A 97 -23.84 -2.89 -9.84
N PRO A 98 -24.84 -3.02 -8.96
CA PRO A 98 -24.95 -2.19 -7.76
C PRO A 98 -23.78 -2.46 -6.81
N ASN A 99 -23.44 -1.47 -5.97
CA ASN A 99 -22.45 -1.67 -4.90
C ASN A 99 -23.11 -2.40 -3.73
N ILE A 100 -22.99 -3.72 -3.71
CA ILE A 100 -23.56 -4.57 -2.66
C ILE A 100 -22.62 -4.58 -1.43
N LEU A 101 -21.30 -4.56 -1.64
CA LEU A 101 -20.30 -4.56 -0.57
C LEU A 101 -20.39 -3.33 0.34
N ASN A 102 -20.79 -2.18 -0.22
CA ASN A 102 -21.03 -0.92 0.51
C ASN A 102 -20.00 -0.55 1.58
N ARG A 103 -18.71 -0.84 1.32
CA ARG A 103 -17.56 -0.61 2.23
C ARG A 103 -17.56 -1.48 3.49
N ASP A 104 -18.38 -2.51 3.55
CA ASP A 104 -18.26 -3.51 4.60
C ASP A 104 -17.12 -4.47 4.24
N PHE A 105 -15.92 -4.11 4.70
CA PHE A 105 -14.69 -4.86 4.42
C PHE A 105 -14.43 -5.93 5.48
N TYR A 106 -15.49 -6.60 5.90
CA TYR A 106 -15.45 -7.74 6.78
C TYR A 106 -16.03 -8.99 6.09
N ALA A 107 -15.42 -10.14 6.30
CA ALA A 107 -15.95 -11.43 5.93
C ALA A 107 -15.70 -12.40 7.08
N ASP A 108 -16.69 -13.22 7.43
CA ASP A 108 -16.65 -14.18 8.54
C ASP A 108 -15.97 -15.50 8.16
N ALA A 109 -15.85 -15.78 6.86
CA ALA A 109 -15.24 -17.00 6.36
C ALA A 109 -14.56 -16.78 4.98
N PRO A 110 -13.60 -17.64 4.59
CA PRO A 110 -13.01 -17.59 3.27
C PRO A 110 -14.05 -17.93 2.19
N GLY A 111 -13.88 -17.34 0.99
CA GLY A 111 -14.76 -17.60 -0.14
C GLY A 111 -16.14 -16.92 -0.07
N LYS A 112 -16.33 -15.94 0.81
CA LYS A 112 -17.56 -15.12 0.88
C LYS A 112 -17.48 -13.83 0.07
N VAL A 113 -16.34 -13.17 0.07
CA VAL A 113 -16.12 -11.91 -0.64
C VAL A 113 -14.74 -11.92 -1.29
N TRP A 114 -14.71 -11.77 -2.59
CA TRP A 114 -13.47 -11.56 -3.34
C TRP A 114 -13.41 -10.14 -3.87
N LEU A 115 -12.26 -9.51 -3.72
CA LEU A 115 -11.97 -8.16 -4.20
C LEU A 115 -11.01 -8.24 -5.38
N SER A 116 -11.22 -7.42 -6.39
CA SER A 116 -10.33 -7.36 -7.54
C SER A 116 -10.08 -5.94 -8.00
N ASP A 117 -8.89 -5.74 -8.56
CA ASP A 117 -8.51 -4.49 -9.19
C ASP A 117 -7.34 -4.72 -10.17
N ILE A 118 -7.18 -3.78 -11.10
CA ILE A 118 -6.11 -3.79 -12.10
C ILE A 118 -5.18 -2.63 -11.85
N THR A 119 -3.88 -2.91 -11.75
CA THR A 119 -2.85 -1.87 -11.65
C THR A 119 -1.88 -1.93 -12.81
N TYR A 120 -1.16 -0.83 -13.03
CA TYR A 120 -0.20 -0.65 -14.11
C TYR A 120 1.21 -0.69 -13.54
N ILE A 121 2.03 -1.54 -14.10
CA ILE A 121 3.44 -1.66 -13.75
C ILE A 121 4.26 -1.12 -14.93
N LYS A 122 5.04 -0.06 -14.67
CA LYS A 122 5.92 0.49 -15.68
C LYS A 122 7.18 -0.37 -15.81
N VAL A 123 7.42 -0.90 -17.00
CA VAL A 123 8.59 -1.71 -17.31
C VAL A 123 9.34 -1.07 -18.48
N ALA A 124 10.50 -0.48 -18.20
CA ALA A 124 11.30 0.24 -19.19
C ALA A 124 10.48 1.26 -19.99
N LYS A 125 10.16 1.00 -21.26
CA LYS A 125 9.39 1.88 -22.15
C LYS A 125 7.93 1.45 -22.32
N SER A 126 7.48 0.35 -21.67
CA SER A 126 6.15 -0.23 -21.80
C SER A 126 5.42 -0.30 -20.46
N TRP A 127 4.15 -0.71 -20.51
CA TRP A 127 3.32 -0.96 -19.35
C TRP A 127 2.89 -2.42 -19.33
N LEU A 128 2.89 -3.00 -18.13
CA LEU A 128 2.25 -4.28 -17.86
C LEU A 128 1.00 -4.03 -17.01
N TYR A 129 -0.01 -4.83 -17.24
CA TYR A 129 -1.27 -4.79 -16.49
C TYR A 129 -1.27 -5.95 -15.53
N LEU A 130 -1.32 -5.67 -14.24
CA LEU A 130 -1.43 -6.67 -13.20
C LEU A 130 -2.83 -6.63 -12.63
N THR A 131 -3.57 -7.71 -12.85
CA THR A 131 -4.87 -7.97 -12.21
C THR A 131 -4.65 -8.83 -10.99
N VAL A 132 -5.26 -8.48 -9.87
CA VAL A 132 -5.18 -9.25 -8.62
C VAL A 132 -6.58 -9.53 -8.12
N ILE A 133 -6.80 -10.75 -7.64
CA ILE A 133 -8.00 -11.16 -6.91
C ILE A 133 -7.58 -11.60 -5.51
N MET A 134 -8.20 -11.01 -4.51
CA MET A 134 -7.92 -11.20 -3.10
C MET A 134 -9.17 -11.68 -2.37
N ASP A 135 -9.03 -12.67 -1.50
CA ASP A 135 -10.08 -13.05 -0.56
C ASP A 135 -10.11 -12.04 0.58
N LEU A 136 -11.28 -11.48 0.87
CA LEU A 136 -11.43 -10.44 1.89
C LEU A 136 -11.17 -10.96 3.31
N TYR A 137 -11.48 -12.22 3.58
CA TYR A 137 -11.34 -12.83 4.89
C TYR A 137 -9.91 -12.84 5.42
N ASP A 138 -8.99 -13.43 4.65
CA ASP A 138 -7.58 -13.58 5.07
C ASP A 138 -6.62 -12.65 4.32
N ARG A 139 -7.15 -11.78 3.44
CA ARG A 139 -6.37 -10.85 2.60
C ARG A 139 -5.35 -11.56 1.69
N LYS A 140 -5.56 -12.83 1.42
CA LYS A 140 -4.69 -13.63 0.57
C LYS A 140 -4.99 -13.37 -0.90
N VAL A 141 -3.94 -13.19 -1.70
CA VAL A 141 -4.06 -13.18 -3.16
C VAL A 141 -4.31 -14.61 -3.62
N ILE A 142 -5.48 -14.83 -4.19
CA ILE A 142 -5.95 -16.15 -4.65
C ILE A 142 -5.86 -16.32 -6.16
N GLY A 143 -5.83 -15.21 -6.91
CA GLY A 143 -5.65 -15.19 -8.34
C GLY A 143 -4.98 -13.93 -8.82
N TRP A 144 -4.20 -14.05 -9.87
CA TRP A 144 -3.57 -12.91 -10.53
C TRP A 144 -3.29 -13.21 -11.99
N SER A 145 -3.16 -12.15 -12.79
CA SER A 145 -2.65 -12.24 -14.16
C SER A 145 -1.77 -11.04 -14.45
N MET A 146 -0.80 -11.23 -15.31
CA MET A 146 0.06 -10.17 -15.82
C MET A 146 0.06 -10.23 -17.34
N SER A 147 -0.29 -9.12 -17.99
CA SER A 147 -0.46 -9.06 -19.44
C SER A 147 0.12 -7.77 -20.02
N ASN A 148 0.42 -7.80 -21.32
CA ASN A 148 0.80 -6.61 -22.09
C ASN A 148 -0.42 -5.87 -22.65
N GLY A 149 -1.57 -6.55 -22.74
CA GLY A 149 -2.85 -6.03 -23.21
C GLY A 149 -3.84 -5.81 -22.09
N MET A 150 -4.92 -5.09 -22.38
CA MET A 150 -6.02 -4.82 -21.46
C MET A 150 -7.31 -5.58 -21.83
N SER A 151 -7.24 -6.63 -22.63
CA SER A 151 -8.42 -7.46 -22.89
C SER A 151 -8.91 -8.12 -21.60
N ALA A 152 -10.23 -8.36 -21.50
CA ALA A 152 -10.78 -9.02 -20.33
C ALA A 152 -10.22 -10.46 -20.18
N GLU A 153 -9.99 -11.15 -21.29
CA GLU A 153 -9.48 -12.51 -21.29
C GLU A 153 -8.07 -12.62 -20.69
N GLU A 154 -7.18 -11.69 -21.05
CA GLU A 154 -5.80 -11.66 -20.55
C GLU A 154 -5.68 -11.15 -19.11
N THR A 155 -6.63 -10.35 -18.67
CA THR A 155 -6.63 -9.67 -17.36
C THR A 155 -7.59 -10.36 -16.38
N THR A 156 -8.83 -9.92 -16.34
CA THR A 156 -9.82 -10.33 -15.33
C THR A 156 -10.18 -11.81 -15.41
N VAL A 157 -10.35 -12.36 -16.61
CA VAL A 157 -10.73 -13.76 -16.82
C VAL A 157 -9.58 -14.68 -16.43
N ALA A 158 -8.36 -14.38 -16.84
CA ALA A 158 -7.17 -15.17 -16.48
C ALA A 158 -6.97 -15.24 -14.97
N ALA A 159 -7.02 -14.07 -14.29
CA ALA A 159 -6.93 -13.98 -12.84
C ALA A 159 -8.08 -14.74 -12.13
N PHE A 160 -9.30 -14.63 -12.65
CA PHE A 160 -10.47 -15.29 -12.11
C PHE A 160 -10.39 -16.82 -12.23
N ASN A 161 -9.95 -17.34 -13.36
CA ASN A 161 -9.73 -18.76 -13.55
C ASN A 161 -8.68 -19.32 -12.57
N MET A 162 -7.64 -18.54 -12.26
CA MET A 162 -6.66 -18.90 -11.23
C MET A 162 -7.31 -18.91 -9.84
N ALA A 163 -8.10 -17.88 -9.49
CA ALA A 163 -8.78 -17.80 -8.20
C ALA A 163 -9.71 -19.00 -7.97
N LEU A 164 -10.46 -19.42 -8.99
CA LEU A 164 -11.34 -20.58 -8.93
C LEU A 164 -10.59 -21.91 -8.65
N ARG A 165 -9.33 -22.02 -9.06
CA ARG A 165 -8.50 -23.19 -8.77
C ARG A 165 -7.89 -23.15 -7.37
N ASN A 166 -7.59 -21.98 -6.86
CA ASN A 166 -6.84 -21.79 -5.62
C ASN A 166 -7.72 -21.65 -4.38
N ARG A 167 -9.02 -21.34 -4.56
CA ARG A 167 -9.93 -21.10 -3.45
C ARG A 167 -11.32 -21.66 -3.76
N SER A 168 -11.81 -22.52 -2.87
CA SER A 168 -13.22 -22.92 -2.87
C SER A 168 -14.08 -21.75 -2.37
N PHE A 169 -15.32 -21.72 -2.80
CA PHE A 169 -16.30 -20.72 -2.39
C PHE A 169 -17.70 -21.33 -2.31
N ASP A 170 -18.55 -20.73 -1.48
CA ASP A 170 -19.94 -21.12 -1.32
C ASP A 170 -20.85 -20.36 -2.30
N GLN A 171 -22.10 -20.82 -2.43
CA GLN A 171 -23.12 -20.06 -3.15
C GLN A 171 -23.31 -18.70 -2.49
N GLY A 172 -23.42 -17.65 -3.31
CA GLY A 172 -23.59 -16.28 -2.83
C GLY A 172 -22.28 -15.51 -2.62
N LEU A 173 -21.12 -16.06 -3.08
CA LEU A 173 -19.88 -15.28 -3.14
C LEU A 173 -20.10 -13.94 -3.81
N ILE A 174 -19.69 -12.85 -3.17
CA ILE A 174 -19.68 -11.50 -3.72
C ILE A 174 -18.32 -11.25 -4.37
N PHE A 175 -18.33 -10.93 -5.67
CA PHE A 175 -17.15 -10.47 -6.39
C PHE A 175 -17.22 -8.96 -6.57
N HIS A 176 -16.36 -8.22 -5.87
CA HIS A 176 -16.34 -6.76 -5.91
C HIS A 176 -15.15 -6.23 -6.70
N SER A 177 -15.41 -5.24 -7.56
CA SER A 177 -14.41 -4.57 -8.38
C SER A 177 -14.70 -3.08 -8.59
N ASP A 178 -13.81 -2.39 -9.28
CA ASP A 178 -14.13 -1.09 -9.87
C ASP A 178 -15.11 -1.23 -11.07
N ARG A 179 -15.39 -0.11 -11.75
CA ARG A 179 -16.28 -0.07 -12.94
C ARG A 179 -15.51 -0.21 -14.25
N GLY A 180 -14.33 -0.79 -14.25
CA GLY A 180 -13.56 -0.98 -15.46
C GLY A 180 -14.31 -1.83 -16.49
N VAL A 181 -14.13 -1.51 -17.77
CA VAL A 181 -14.75 -2.23 -18.89
C VAL A 181 -14.45 -3.74 -18.82
N GLN A 182 -13.28 -4.13 -18.30
CA GLN A 182 -12.88 -5.53 -18.16
C GLN A 182 -13.75 -6.31 -17.20
N TYR A 183 -14.34 -5.66 -16.19
CA TYR A 183 -15.26 -6.27 -15.23
C TYR A 183 -16.73 -6.17 -15.67
N ALA A 184 -17.05 -5.19 -16.54
CA ALA A 184 -18.41 -4.96 -17.00
C ALA A 184 -18.77 -5.69 -18.31
N CYS A 185 -17.77 -6.18 -19.05
CA CYS A 185 -17.99 -6.85 -20.34
C CYS A 185 -18.68 -8.20 -20.16
N ARG A 186 -19.35 -8.67 -21.24
CA ARG A 186 -20.09 -9.93 -21.24
C ARG A 186 -19.22 -11.12 -20.92
N GLU A 187 -18.00 -11.16 -21.46
CA GLU A 187 -17.05 -12.25 -21.25
C GLU A 187 -16.82 -12.53 -19.77
N PHE A 188 -16.69 -11.51 -18.96
CA PHE A 188 -16.47 -11.65 -17.52
C PHE A 188 -17.78 -11.87 -16.75
N THR A 189 -18.81 -11.08 -17.04
CA THR A 189 -20.11 -11.14 -16.32
C THR A 189 -20.81 -12.50 -16.51
N ASP A 190 -20.73 -13.10 -17.70
CA ASP A 190 -21.33 -14.40 -17.97
C ASP A 190 -20.59 -15.53 -17.19
N ARG A 191 -19.27 -15.40 -16.98
CA ARG A 191 -18.51 -16.32 -16.12
C ARG A 191 -18.95 -16.22 -14.66
N LEU A 192 -19.17 -15.01 -14.13
CA LEU A 192 -19.70 -14.84 -12.78
C LEU A 192 -21.09 -15.47 -12.64
N LYS A 193 -22.00 -15.21 -13.60
CA LYS A 193 -23.36 -15.75 -13.63
C LYS A 193 -23.35 -17.30 -13.71
N SER A 194 -22.49 -17.88 -14.54
CA SER A 194 -22.40 -19.35 -14.68
C SER A 194 -22.01 -20.04 -13.37
N LYS A 195 -21.29 -19.32 -12.49
CA LYS A 195 -20.88 -19.79 -11.16
C LYS A 195 -21.81 -19.32 -10.04
N LYS A 196 -22.92 -18.63 -10.37
CA LYS A 196 -23.85 -18.03 -9.40
C LYS A 196 -23.17 -17.05 -8.42
N ILE A 197 -22.13 -16.36 -8.89
CA ILE A 197 -21.39 -15.33 -8.12
C ILE A 197 -22.09 -14.00 -8.29
N ILE A 198 -22.26 -13.29 -7.19
CA ILE A 198 -22.92 -11.99 -7.13
C ILE A 198 -21.89 -10.90 -7.48
N GLN A 199 -22.12 -10.18 -8.57
CA GLN A 199 -21.26 -9.06 -8.94
C GLN A 199 -21.60 -7.81 -8.14
N SER A 200 -20.59 -7.14 -7.62
CA SER A 200 -20.67 -5.85 -6.95
C SER A 200 -19.64 -4.89 -7.54
N MET A 201 -20.01 -3.65 -7.80
CA MET A 201 -19.12 -2.65 -8.39
C MET A 201 -19.08 -1.36 -7.56
N SER A 202 -17.91 -0.75 -7.47
CA SER A 202 -17.71 0.54 -6.82
C SER A 202 -18.58 1.64 -7.43
N ARG A 203 -18.99 2.63 -6.65
CA ARG A 203 -19.72 3.81 -7.13
C ARG A 203 -18.80 4.70 -7.95
N LYS A 204 -19.35 5.44 -8.91
CA LYS A 204 -18.59 6.35 -9.77
C LYS A 204 -17.84 7.40 -8.95
N GLY A 205 -16.52 7.49 -9.15
CA GLY A 205 -15.67 8.47 -8.46
C GLY A 205 -15.40 8.17 -6.99
N ASN A 206 -15.85 7.03 -6.46
CA ASN A 206 -15.61 6.62 -5.07
C ASN A 206 -14.53 5.54 -4.98
N CYS A 207 -13.27 5.97 -5.01
CA CYS A 207 -12.14 5.06 -4.85
C CYS A 207 -12.14 4.29 -3.51
N TRP A 208 -12.74 4.86 -2.48
CA TRP A 208 -12.88 4.23 -1.16
C TRP A 208 -13.73 2.95 -1.16
N ASP A 209 -14.53 2.74 -2.20
CA ASP A 209 -15.36 1.53 -2.31
C ASP A 209 -14.48 0.28 -2.58
N ASN A 210 -13.24 0.47 -3.07
CA ASN A 210 -12.23 -0.59 -3.24
C ASN A 210 -10.95 -0.32 -2.43
N ALA A 211 -11.08 0.29 -1.25
CA ALA A 211 -9.96 0.75 -0.42
C ALA A 211 -8.98 -0.36 -0.04
N VAL A 212 -9.44 -1.60 0.05
CA VAL A 212 -8.60 -2.76 0.38
C VAL A 212 -7.59 -3.02 -0.75
N MET A 213 -8.05 -3.04 -2.00
CA MET A 213 -7.19 -3.23 -3.16
C MET A 213 -6.26 -2.03 -3.38
N GLU A 214 -6.75 -0.80 -3.17
CA GLU A 214 -5.91 0.39 -3.18
C GLU A 214 -4.79 0.32 -2.13
N SER A 215 -5.11 -0.16 -0.93
CA SER A 215 -4.12 -0.34 0.14
C SER A 215 -3.10 -1.41 -0.22
N PHE A 216 -3.51 -2.50 -0.83
CA PHE A 216 -2.64 -3.57 -1.30
C PHE A 216 -1.65 -3.04 -2.34
N PHE A 217 -2.12 -2.42 -3.43
CA PHE A 217 -1.27 -1.89 -4.49
C PHE A 217 -0.36 -0.73 -4.04
N LYS A 218 -0.74 -0.02 -2.99
CA LYS A 218 0.13 1.00 -2.40
C LYS A 218 1.39 0.43 -1.76
N ASN A 219 1.36 -0.84 -1.36
CA ASN A 219 2.46 -1.51 -0.68
C ASN A 219 3.21 -2.50 -1.58
N LEU A 220 2.76 -2.69 -2.81
CA LEU A 220 3.42 -3.49 -3.83
C LEU A 220 4.57 -2.71 -4.47
#